data_f8710ae45d1953ad1c8aa5f0c174b822
#
_entry.id   f8710ae45d1953ad1c8aa5f0c174b822
#
_cell.length_a   1.000
_cell.length_b   1.000
_cell.length_c   1.000
_cell.angle_alpha   90.00
_cell.angle_beta   90.00
_cell.angle_gamma   90.00
#
_symmetry.space_group_name_H-M   'P 1'
#
loop_
_entity.id
_entity.type
_entity.pdbx_description
1 polymer ?
#
loop_
_entity_poly.entity_id
_entity_poly.type
_entity_poly.pdbx_seq_one_letter_code
_entity_poly.pdbx_strand_id
1 'polypeptide(L)'
;MSVSAAPRRGTLRVPLGLLVPAVLGLAFLALPLAGLLLRAPWSTLPQRLAQPGVLTALRLSLQTATIATALCLLLGVPLAWLLARVEFPGRRVVRALVTVPLVLPPVVGGVALLLVFGRRGIVGRWLAGTFGITLPFSTAGVVLAEAFVAMPFLVIAVEGALRGADTRYEEAAATLGARRWTTFTHVTLPLVAPGITAGAVLCWARALGEFGATITFAGNFPGRTQTMPLAVYLALETDMKAAIVLSLILLTVSVAVLAALRDRWITSP
;
A
#
# COMPACT_ATOMS: atom_id res chain seq x y z
N MET A 1 -35.71 -35.94 -31.66
CA MET A 1 -35.34 -35.54 -30.28
C MET A 1 -33.93 -36.03 -30.02
N SER A 2 -32.89 -35.18 -30.24
CA SER A 2 -31.51 -35.52 -29.94
C SER A 2 -31.14 -34.82 -28.63
N VAL A 3 -30.88 -35.62 -27.59
CA VAL A 3 -30.41 -35.14 -26.28
C VAL A 3 -28.96 -34.76 -26.44
N SER A 4 -28.69 -33.45 -26.42
CA SER A 4 -27.34 -32.91 -26.40
C SER A 4 -26.67 -33.24 -25.04
N ALA A 5 -25.68 -34.13 -25.06
CA ALA A 5 -24.88 -34.49 -23.92
C ALA A 5 -24.00 -33.28 -23.51
N ALA A 6 -24.20 -32.77 -22.29
CA ALA A 6 -23.35 -31.74 -21.72
C ALA A 6 -21.87 -32.20 -21.62
N PRO A 7 -20.90 -31.35 -21.92
CA PRO A 7 -19.49 -31.71 -21.88
C PRO A 7 -19.10 -32.02 -20.43
N ARG A 8 -18.65 -33.27 -20.19
CA ARG A 8 -18.05 -33.68 -18.91
C ARG A 8 -16.83 -32.78 -18.66
N ARG A 9 -16.86 -31.99 -17.59
CA ARG A 9 -15.68 -31.28 -17.07
C ARG A 9 -14.65 -32.36 -16.66
N GLY A 10 -13.69 -32.63 -17.54
CA GLY A 10 -12.55 -33.47 -17.23
C GLY A 10 -11.79 -32.85 -16.06
N THR A 11 -11.59 -33.62 -15.00
CA THR A 11 -10.67 -33.24 -13.91
C THR A 11 -9.27 -33.08 -14.50
N LEU A 12 -8.80 -31.85 -14.63
CA LEU A 12 -7.45 -31.56 -15.09
C LEU A 12 -6.48 -32.21 -14.09
N ARG A 13 -5.83 -33.31 -14.50
CA ARG A 13 -4.73 -33.90 -13.70
C ARG A 13 -3.58 -32.90 -13.72
N VAL A 14 -3.30 -32.31 -12.56
CA VAL A 14 -2.19 -31.37 -12.41
C VAL A 14 -0.86 -32.13 -12.66
N PRO A 15 -0.02 -31.70 -13.59
CA PRO A 15 1.27 -32.32 -13.81
C PRO A 15 2.13 -32.27 -12.53
N LEU A 16 2.71 -33.38 -12.11
CA LEU A 16 3.58 -33.46 -10.94
C LEU A 16 4.74 -32.45 -10.99
N GLY A 17 5.25 -32.18 -12.21
CA GLY A 17 6.27 -31.17 -12.44
C GLY A 17 5.89 -29.74 -12.05
N LEU A 18 4.57 -29.41 -12.02
CA LEU A 18 4.07 -28.12 -11.55
C LEU A 18 3.61 -28.17 -10.09
N LEU A 19 3.11 -29.34 -9.65
CA LEU A 19 2.59 -29.49 -8.29
C LEU A 19 3.69 -29.37 -7.22
N VAL A 20 4.85 -30.02 -7.45
CA VAL A 20 5.96 -29.97 -6.48
C VAL A 20 6.48 -28.56 -6.25
N PRO A 21 6.85 -27.76 -7.27
CA PRO A 21 7.26 -26.37 -7.06
C PRO A 21 6.16 -25.51 -6.41
N ALA A 22 4.89 -25.74 -6.78
CA ALA A 22 3.78 -25.00 -6.19
C ALA A 22 3.61 -25.27 -4.69
N VAL A 23 3.70 -26.54 -4.27
CA VAL A 23 3.65 -26.93 -2.86
C VAL A 23 4.85 -26.39 -2.08
N LEU A 24 6.06 -26.48 -2.64
CA LEU A 24 7.25 -25.89 -2.04
C LEU A 24 7.14 -24.37 -1.90
N GLY A 25 6.63 -23.69 -2.91
CA GLY A 25 6.37 -22.25 -2.85
C GLY A 25 5.34 -21.88 -1.77
N LEU A 26 4.25 -22.64 -1.66
CA LEU A 26 3.26 -22.45 -0.61
C LEU A 26 3.85 -22.71 0.78
N ALA A 27 4.63 -23.79 0.93
CA ALA A 27 5.30 -24.11 2.19
C ALA A 27 6.30 -23.02 2.58
N PHE A 28 7.09 -22.50 1.63
CA PHE A 28 8.03 -21.41 1.87
C PHE A 28 7.34 -20.15 2.41
N LEU A 29 6.14 -19.82 1.91
CA LEU A 29 5.35 -18.69 2.40
C LEU A 29 4.66 -18.99 3.74
N ALA A 30 4.17 -20.21 3.93
CA ALA A 30 3.40 -20.56 5.13
C ALA A 30 4.27 -20.83 6.37
N LEU A 31 5.46 -21.43 6.19
CA LEU A 31 6.32 -21.80 7.31
C LEU A 31 6.74 -20.66 8.24
N PRO A 32 7.17 -19.47 7.74
CA PRO A 32 7.48 -18.33 8.62
C PRO A 32 6.28 -17.85 9.43
N LEU A 33 5.09 -17.81 8.80
CA LEU A 33 3.85 -17.42 9.47
C LEU A 33 3.42 -18.43 10.53
N ALA A 34 3.52 -19.72 10.21
CA ALA A 34 3.29 -20.79 11.18
C ALA A 34 4.29 -20.71 12.33
N GLY A 35 5.57 -20.45 12.06
CA GLY A 35 6.59 -20.25 13.09
C GLY A 35 6.27 -19.11 14.05
N LEU A 36 5.74 -18.01 13.53
CA LEU A 36 5.30 -16.87 14.35
C LEU A 36 4.14 -17.27 15.28
N LEU A 37 3.14 -18.01 14.75
CA LEU A 37 1.99 -18.49 15.53
C LEU A 37 2.38 -19.53 16.59
N LEU A 38 3.25 -20.46 16.25
CA LEU A 38 3.70 -21.52 17.16
C LEU A 38 4.58 -21.00 18.30
N ARG A 39 5.35 -19.94 18.06
CA ARG A 39 6.21 -19.31 19.06
C ARG A 39 5.55 -18.16 19.83
N ALA A 40 4.29 -17.88 19.55
CA ALA A 40 3.54 -16.84 20.23
C ALA A 40 3.39 -17.11 21.73
N PRO A 41 3.64 -16.14 22.58
CA PRO A 41 3.47 -16.29 24.04
C PRO A 41 1.98 -16.11 24.41
N TRP A 42 1.14 -17.08 24.05
CA TRP A 42 -0.32 -17.03 24.19
C TRP A 42 -0.79 -16.73 25.60
N SER A 43 -0.09 -17.24 26.64
CA SER A 43 -0.41 -17.03 28.05
C SER A 43 -0.27 -15.58 28.50
N THR A 44 0.65 -14.81 27.89
CA THR A 44 0.92 -13.40 28.26
C THR A 44 0.41 -12.43 27.22
N LEU A 45 -0.21 -12.92 26.14
CA LEU A 45 -0.70 -12.10 25.02
C LEU A 45 -1.64 -10.98 25.47
N PRO A 46 -2.70 -11.25 26.28
CA PRO A 46 -3.64 -10.18 26.68
C PRO A 46 -2.97 -9.05 27.46
N GLN A 47 -2.06 -9.40 28.37
CA GLN A 47 -1.32 -8.42 29.19
C GLN A 47 -0.41 -7.55 28.34
N ARG A 48 0.27 -8.14 27.33
CA ARG A 48 1.16 -7.42 26.42
C ARG A 48 0.38 -6.54 25.44
N LEU A 49 -0.78 -6.98 24.99
CA LEU A 49 -1.69 -6.18 24.16
C LEU A 49 -2.18 -4.92 24.86
N ALA A 50 -2.42 -5.00 26.19
CA ALA A 50 -2.89 -3.89 27.00
C ALA A 50 -1.80 -2.85 27.33
N GLN A 51 -0.56 -3.07 26.92
CA GLN A 51 0.52 -2.10 27.16
C GLN A 51 0.26 -0.79 26.38
N PRO A 52 0.33 0.39 27.02
CA PRO A 52 0.03 1.67 26.37
C PRO A 52 0.86 1.95 25.13
N GLY A 53 2.13 1.51 25.09
CA GLY A 53 3.03 1.68 23.95
C GLY A 53 2.57 0.92 22.72
N VAL A 54 2.01 -0.29 22.88
CA VAL A 54 1.50 -1.13 21.79
C VAL A 54 0.31 -0.48 21.10
N LEU A 55 -0.68 -0.04 21.89
CA LEU A 55 -1.87 0.61 21.39
C LEU A 55 -1.54 1.95 20.71
N THR A 56 -0.59 2.70 21.27
CA THR A 56 -0.13 3.97 20.70
C THR A 56 0.54 3.75 19.34
N ALA A 57 1.45 2.78 19.22
CA ALA A 57 2.12 2.46 17.97
C ALA A 57 1.13 1.93 16.92
N LEU A 58 0.17 1.08 17.31
CA LEU A 58 -0.88 0.58 16.42
C LEU A 58 -1.75 1.72 15.90
N ARG A 59 -2.26 2.58 16.80
CA ARG A 59 -3.07 3.74 16.40
C ARG A 59 -2.30 4.66 15.46
N LEU A 60 -1.04 4.95 15.78
CA LEU A 60 -0.19 5.78 14.92
C LEU A 60 -0.03 5.16 13.53
N SER A 61 0.30 3.87 13.44
CA SER A 61 0.44 3.18 12.16
C SER A 61 -0.84 3.21 11.33
N LEU A 62 -1.99 2.96 11.94
CA LEU A 62 -3.27 2.99 11.23
C LEU A 62 -3.61 4.39 10.73
N GLN A 63 -3.37 5.41 11.56
CA GLN A 63 -3.61 6.80 11.20
C GLN A 63 -2.69 7.26 10.08
N THR A 64 -1.38 7.03 10.19
CA THR A 64 -0.41 7.49 9.18
C THR A 64 -0.59 6.76 7.87
N ALA A 65 -0.78 5.44 7.86
CA ALA A 65 -1.04 4.66 6.65
C ALA A 65 -2.35 5.10 5.94
N THR A 66 -3.39 5.42 6.72
CA THR A 66 -4.66 5.91 6.15
C THR A 66 -4.51 7.30 5.54
N ILE A 67 -3.83 8.23 6.25
CA ILE A 67 -3.58 9.58 5.74
C ILE A 67 -2.64 9.52 4.52
N ALA A 68 -1.59 8.69 4.55
CA ALA A 68 -0.69 8.48 3.43
C ALA A 68 -1.43 7.94 2.20
N THR A 69 -2.35 6.98 2.40
CA THR A 69 -3.18 6.44 1.30
C THR A 69 -4.12 7.49 0.75
N ALA A 70 -4.76 8.31 1.61
CA ALA A 70 -5.61 9.42 1.16
C ALA A 70 -4.81 10.44 0.33
N LEU A 71 -3.58 10.77 0.75
CA LEU A 71 -2.66 11.61 0.00
C LEU A 71 -2.28 10.97 -1.35
N CYS A 72 -1.99 9.67 -1.35
CA CYS A 72 -1.72 8.93 -2.59
C CYS A 72 -2.93 8.91 -3.52
N LEU A 73 -4.15 8.75 -3.02
CA LEU A 73 -5.37 8.82 -3.84
C LEU A 73 -5.53 10.21 -4.46
N LEU A 74 -5.36 11.25 -3.67
CA LEU A 74 -5.50 12.64 -4.13
C LEU A 74 -4.51 12.99 -5.26
N LEU A 75 -3.27 12.56 -5.14
CA LEU A 75 -2.20 12.89 -6.09
C LEU A 75 -1.99 11.80 -7.15
N GLY A 76 -2.10 10.55 -6.76
CA GLY A 76 -1.78 9.39 -7.60
C GLY A 76 -2.86 9.05 -8.62
N VAL A 77 -4.16 9.22 -8.29
CA VAL A 77 -5.25 8.97 -9.24
C VAL A 77 -5.20 9.94 -10.44
N PRO A 78 -5.06 11.27 -10.25
CA PRO A 78 -4.86 12.19 -11.36
C PRO A 78 -3.58 11.88 -12.16
N LEU A 79 -2.48 11.53 -11.49
CA LEU A 79 -1.23 11.15 -12.14
C LEU A 79 -1.38 9.88 -12.99
N ALA A 80 -2.06 8.86 -12.46
CA ALA A 80 -2.36 7.63 -13.19
C ALA A 80 -3.25 7.90 -14.42
N TRP A 81 -4.25 8.76 -14.28
CA TRP A 81 -5.12 9.17 -15.37
C TRP A 81 -4.32 9.90 -16.46
N LEU A 82 -3.45 10.85 -16.09
CA LEU A 82 -2.55 11.54 -17.01
C LEU A 82 -1.68 10.54 -17.79
N LEU A 83 -1.09 9.56 -17.08
CA LEU A 83 -0.25 8.51 -17.67
C LEU A 83 -1.04 7.52 -18.51
N ALA A 84 -2.32 7.31 -18.28
CA ALA A 84 -3.15 6.37 -19.04
C ALA A 84 -3.76 7.00 -20.30
N ARG A 85 -4.25 8.25 -20.21
CA ARG A 85 -5.14 8.87 -21.21
C ARG A 85 -4.50 10.00 -22.02
N VAL A 86 -3.39 10.60 -21.54
CA VAL A 86 -2.79 11.75 -22.22
C VAL A 86 -1.45 11.37 -22.84
N GLU A 87 -1.28 11.75 -24.10
CA GLU A 87 0.02 11.68 -24.77
C GLU A 87 0.73 13.03 -24.63
N PHE A 88 1.92 13.01 -24.04
CA PHE A 88 2.76 14.20 -23.87
C PHE A 88 4.24 13.84 -23.94
N PRO A 89 5.11 14.78 -24.36
CA PRO A 89 6.54 14.56 -24.38
C PRO A 89 7.04 14.32 -22.95
N GLY A 90 7.90 13.32 -22.75
CA GLY A 90 8.40 12.95 -21.42
C GLY A 90 7.53 11.97 -20.62
N ARG A 91 6.38 11.47 -21.14
CA ARG A 91 5.52 10.49 -20.46
C ARG A 91 6.29 9.26 -19.96
N ARG A 92 7.27 8.78 -20.76
CA ARG A 92 8.13 7.64 -20.37
C ARG A 92 8.99 7.97 -19.14
N VAL A 93 9.52 9.19 -19.07
CA VAL A 93 10.31 9.67 -17.93
C VAL A 93 9.45 9.79 -16.68
N VAL A 94 8.25 10.38 -16.79
CA VAL A 94 7.31 10.48 -15.65
C VAL A 94 6.93 9.10 -15.13
N ARG A 95 6.66 8.13 -16.02
CA ARG A 95 6.38 6.74 -15.62
C ARG A 95 7.58 6.11 -14.92
N ALA A 96 8.79 6.31 -15.44
CA ALA A 96 10.01 5.83 -14.80
C ALA A 96 10.17 6.46 -13.40
N LEU A 97 9.96 7.77 -13.25
CA LEU A 97 10.02 8.44 -11.94
C LEU A 97 9.01 7.89 -10.93
N VAL A 98 7.79 7.57 -11.37
CA VAL A 98 6.79 6.92 -10.51
C VAL A 98 7.26 5.55 -10.02
N THR A 99 8.01 4.81 -10.84
CA THR A 99 8.48 3.46 -10.47
C THR A 99 9.79 3.47 -9.69
N VAL A 100 10.54 4.57 -9.66
CA VAL A 100 11.82 4.69 -8.92
C VAL A 100 11.69 4.24 -7.46
N PRO A 101 10.68 4.68 -6.66
CA PRO A 101 10.57 4.27 -5.25
C PRO A 101 10.38 2.76 -5.03
N LEU A 102 9.95 1.99 -6.05
CA LEU A 102 9.83 0.53 -5.96
C LEU A 102 11.19 -0.17 -5.99
N VAL A 103 12.14 0.39 -6.73
CA VAL A 103 13.48 -0.17 -6.93
C VAL A 103 14.46 0.38 -5.89
N LEU A 104 14.20 1.59 -5.41
CA LEU A 104 15.06 2.25 -4.44
C LEU A 104 14.99 1.53 -3.08
N PRO A 105 16.14 1.20 -2.46
CA PRO A 105 16.12 0.73 -1.07
C PRO A 105 15.40 1.76 -0.18
N PRO A 106 14.46 1.35 0.68
CA PRO A 106 13.65 2.30 1.46
C PRO A 106 14.46 3.29 2.29
N VAL A 107 15.59 2.86 2.86
CA VAL A 107 16.53 3.74 3.60
C VAL A 107 17.08 4.86 2.70
N VAL A 108 17.41 4.55 1.45
CA VAL A 108 17.90 5.55 0.47
C VAL A 108 16.79 6.54 0.13
N GLY A 109 15.54 6.05 0.02
CA GLY A 109 14.36 6.90 -0.11
C GLY A 109 14.22 7.89 1.04
N GLY A 110 14.43 7.43 2.28
CA GLY A 110 14.44 8.29 3.47
C GLY A 110 15.52 9.35 3.45
N VAL A 111 16.74 9.01 2.98
CA VAL A 111 17.83 9.99 2.76
C VAL A 111 17.43 11.02 1.70
N ALA A 112 16.85 10.59 0.58
CA ALA A 112 16.39 11.50 -0.46
C ALA A 112 15.33 12.48 0.07
N LEU A 113 14.37 11.99 0.89
CA LEU A 113 13.42 12.85 1.59
C LEU A 113 14.08 13.84 2.54
N LEU A 114 15.11 13.43 3.28
CA LEU A 114 15.88 14.35 4.15
C LEU A 114 16.59 15.45 3.35
N LEU A 115 17.15 15.14 2.20
CA LEU A 115 17.84 16.12 1.35
C LEU A 115 16.88 17.18 0.78
N VAL A 116 15.62 16.82 0.54
CA VAL A 116 14.61 17.74 -0.01
C VAL A 116 13.80 18.44 1.09
N PHE A 117 13.25 17.65 2.02
CA PHE A 117 12.30 18.11 3.05
C PHE A 117 12.93 18.29 4.44
N GLY A 118 14.22 17.96 4.60
CA GLY A 118 14.96 18.22 5.82
C GLY A 118 15.12 19.72 6.10
N ARG A 119 15.44 20.10 7.34
CA ARG A 119 15.59 21.51 7.74
C ARG A 119 16.55 22.32 6.85
N ARG A 120 17.57 21.68 6.29
CA ARG A 120 18.55 22.26 5.36
C ARG A 120 18.23 21.99 3.88
N GLY A 121 17.18 21.19 3.60
CA GLY A 121 16.73 20.85 2.26
C GLY A 121 16.02 22.02 1.57
N ILE A 122 15.89 21.95 0.25
CA ILE A 122 15.33 23.04 -0.56
C ILE A 122 13.89 23.37 -0.12
N VAL A 123 13.01 22.35 -0.05
CA VAL A 123 11.61 22.52 0.33
C VAL A 123 11.47 22.69 1.85
N GLY A 124 12.25 21.92 2.63
CA GLY A 124 12.18 21.98 4.10
C GLY A 124 12.58 23.35 4.66
N ARG A 125 13.57 24.01 4.09
CA ARG A 125 13.99 25.36 4.47
C ARG A 125 12.89 26.39 4.20
N TRP A 126 12.24 26.28 3.04
CA TRP A 126 11.11 27.15 2.68
C TRP A 126 9.92 26.95 3.62
N LEU A 127 9.53 25.69 3.91
CA LEU A 127 8.46 25.36 4.84
C LEU A 127 8.73 25.89 6.26
N ALA A 128 9.98 25.71 6.73
CA ALA A 128 10.39 26.18 8.06
C ALA A 128 10.40 27.72 8.13
N GLY A 129 10.91 28.39 7.12
CA GLY A 129 11.01 29.86 7.06
C GLY A 129 9.67 30.58 6.87
N THR A 130 8.76 29.98 6.09
CA THR A 130 7.47 30.62 5.74
C THR A 130 6.35 30.23 6.70
N PHE A 131 6.29 28.96 7.11
CA PHE A 131 5.17 28.41 7.88
C PHE A 131 5.59 27.87 9.25
N GLY A 132 6.86 27.90 9.60
CA GLY A 132 7.38 27.30 10.86
C GLY A 132 7.28 25.77 10.90
N ILE A 133 7.00 25.11 9.77
CA ILE A 133 6.74 23.66 9.69
C ILE A 133 8.05 22.91 9.44
N THR A 134 8.33 21.91 10.30
CA THR A 134 9.44 20.96 10.10
C THR A 134 8.87 19.55 9.95
N LEU A 135 9.13 18.92 8.81
CA LEU A 135 8.64 17.57 8.50
C LEU A 135 9.46 16.44 9.15
N PRO A 136 10.81 16.48 9.15
CA PRO A 136 11.59 15.45 9.83
C PRO A 136 11.20 15.32 11.31
N PHE A 137 11.26 14.08 11.81
CA PHE A 137 10.96 13.74 13.21
C PHE A 137 9.54 14.12 13.67
N SER A 138 8.58 14.11 12.73
CA SER A 138 7.18 14.41 12.99
C SER A 138 6.26 13.33 12.39
N THR A 139 5.02 13.26 12.89
CA THR A 139 3.99 12.37 12.32
C THR A 139 3.70 12.70 10.84
N ALA A 140 3.74 13.99 10.46
CA ALA A 140 3.63 14.39 9.06
C ALA A 140 4.80 13.86 8.22
N GLY A 141 6.01 13.77 8.79
CA GLY A 141 7.15 13.12 8.17
C GLY A 141 6.95 11.62 7.94
N VAL A 142 6.32 10.93 8.91
CA VAL A 142 5.93 9.51 8.74
C VAL A 142 4.98 9.37 7.54
N VAL A 143 3.91 10.17 7.49
CA VAL A 143 2.94 10.17 6.39
C VAL A 143 3.60 10.41 5.04
N LEU A 144 4.55 11.36 4.98
CA LEU A 144 5.26 11.67 3.75
C LEU A 144 6.17 10.51 3.30
N ALA A 145 6.87 9.87 4.23
CA ALA A 145 7.72 8.71 3.94
C ALA A 145 6.88 7.51 3.45
N GLU A 146 5.80 7.21 4.14
CA GLU A 146 4.85 6.17 3.76
C GLU A 146 4.23 6.44 2.38
N ALA A 147 3.78 7.67 2.12
CA ALA A 147 3.18 8.06 0.85
C ALA A 147 4.20 7.96 -0.31
N PHE A 148 5.44 8.39 -0.11
CA PHE A 148 6.49 8.30 -1.11
C PHE A 148 6.74 6.86 -1.58
N VAL A 149 6.80 5.92 -0.64
CA VAL A 149 7.08 4.52 -0.95
C VAL A 149 5.84 3.76 -1.44
N ALA A 150 4.64 4.16 -1.00
CA ALA A 150 3.40 3.47 -1.32
C ALA A 150 2.70 3.99 -2.58
N MET A 151 2.93 5.24 -2.99
CA MET A 151 2.29 5.86 -4.17
C MET A 151 2.44 5.07 -5.47
N PRO A 152 3.60 4.49 -5.82
CA PRO A 152 3.74 3.70 -7.04
C PRO A 152 2.74 2.55 -7.15
N PHE A 153 2.43 1.87 -6.04
CA PHE A 153 1.48 0.76 -6.02
C PHE A 153 0.08 1.20 -6.45
N LEU A 154 -0.37 2.35 -5.96
CA LEU A 154 -1.64 2.94 -6.37
C LEU A 154 -1.61 3.36 -7.84
N VAL A 155 -0.59 4.12 -8.25
CA VAL A 155 -0.51 4.67 -9.61
C VAL A 155 -0.48 3.56 -10.65
N ILE A 156 0.30 2.49 -10.45
CA ILE A 156 0.39 1.36 -11.37
C ILE A 156 -0.94 0.62 -11.45
N ALA A 157 -1.60 0.35 -10.31
CA ALA A 157 -2.88 -0.35 -10.29
C ALA A 157 -3.98 0.46 -11.00
N VAL A 158 -4.06 1.77 -10.73
CA VAL A 158 -5.05 2.66 -11.35
C VAL A 158 -4.74 2.89 -12.83
N GLU A 159 -3.47 3.07 -13.21
CA GLU A 159 -3.08 3.16 -14.62
C GLU A 159 -3.45 1.89 -15.39
N GLY A 160 -3.22 0.71 -14.79
CA GLY A 160 -3.62 -0.58 -15.37
C GLY A 160 -5.13 -0.69 -15.55
N ALA A 161 -5.92 -0.31 -14.55
CA ALA A 161 -7.37 -0.31 -14.63
C ALA A 161 -7.89 0.66 -15.71
N LEU A 162 -7.33 1.86 -15.77
CA LEU A 162 -7.68 2.85 -16.80
C LEU A 162 -7.37 2.37 -18.21
N ARG A 163 -6.25 1.68 -18.42
CA ARG A 163 -5.88 1.12 -19.72
C ARG A 163 -6.74 -0.06 -20.14
N GLY A 164 -7.21 -0.85 -19.18
CA GLY A 164 -8.13 -1.96 -19.43
C GLY A 164 -9.58 -1.54 -19.61
N ALA A 165 -9.93 -0.31 -19.24
CA ALA A 165 -11.29 0.22 -19.38
C ALA A 165 -11.59 0.57 -20.83
N ASP A 166 -12.82 0.20 -21.32
CA ASP A 166 -13.28 0.50 -22.66
C ASP A 166 -13.54 2.00 -22.84
N THR A 167 -12.81 2.62 -23.76
CA THR A 167 -12.91 4.06 -24.06
C THR A 167 -14.21 4.45 -24.74
N ARG A 168 -14.97 3.49 -25.30
CA ARG A 168 -16.25 3.74 -25.98
C ARG A 168 -17.26 4.45 -25.07
N TYR A 169 -17.24 4.20 -23.77
CA TYR A 169 -18.10 4.88 -22.80
C TYR A 169 -17.75 6.37 -22.67
N GLU A 170 -16.46 6.71 -22.70
CA GLU A 170 -15.97 8.09 -22.67
C GLU A 170 -16.30 8.82 -23.97
N GLU A 171 -16.16 8.14 -25.12
CA GLU A 171 -16.50 8.63 -26.46
C GLU A 171 -18.02 8.88 -26.59
N ALA A 172 -18.85 7.94 -26.13
CA ALA A 172 -20.31 8.10 -26.11
C ALA A 172 -20.75 9.30 -25.25
N ALA A 173 -20.14 9.49 -24.07
CA ALA A 173 -20.40 10.65 -23.24
C ALA A 173 -20.01 11.97 -23.93
N ALA A 174 -18.88 11.96 -24.66
CA ALA A 174 -18.44 13.13 -25.41
C ALA A 174 -19.38 13.47 -26.57
N THR A 175 -19.92 12.46 -27.30
CA THR A 175 -20.91 12.68 -28.39
C THR A 175 -22.23 13.25 -27.86
N LEU A 176 -22.59 12.94 -26.59
CA LEU A 176 -23.74 13.51 -25.92
C LEU A 176 -23.47 14.92 -25.31
N GLY A 177 -22.30 15.50 -25.59
CA GLY A 177 -21.94 16.85 -25.15
C GLY A 177 -21.42 16.94 -23.70
N ALA A 178 -21.08 15.82 -23.06
CA ALA A 178 -20.53 15.83 -21.71
C ALA A 178 -19.15 16.53 -21.68
N ARG A 179 -18.95 17.40 -20.71
CA ARG A 179 -17.64 18.03 -20.47
C ARG A 179 -16.65 17.02 -19.94
N ARG A 180 -15.35 17.20 -20.20
CA ARG A 180 -14.27 16.28 -19.76
C ARG A 180 -14.32 15.94 -18.28
N TRP A 181 -14.61 16.91 -17.41
CA TRP A 181 -14.76 16.69 -15.97
C TRP A 181 -15.99 15.82 -15.64
N THR A 182 -17.11 16.05 -16.31
CA THR A 182 -18.33 15.24 -16.17
C THR A 182 -18.07 13.80 -16.62
N THR A 183 -17.43 13.60 -17.77
CA THR A 183 -17.03 12.28 -18.26
C THR A 183 -16.12 11.59 -17.23
N PHE A 184 -15.10 12.28 -16.71
CA PHE A 184 -14.20 11.73 -15.73
C PHE A 184 -14.94 11.27 -14.46
N THR A 185 -15.78 12.13 -13.87
CA THR A 185 -16.42 11.85 -12.57
C THR A 185 -17.60 10.88 -12.66
N HIS A 186 -18.36 10.88 -13.76
CA HIS A 186 -19.60 10.08 -13.89
C HIS A 186 -19.44 8.83 -14.77
N VAL A 187 -18.39 8.74 -15.59
CA VAL A 187 -18.14 7.59 -16.46
C VAL A 187 -16.84 6.89 -16.10
N THR A 188 -15.71 7.59 -16.23
CA THR A 188 -14.39 6.98 -16.04
C THR A 188 -14.17 6.51 -14.61
N LEU A 189 -14.41 7.38 -13.63
CA LEU A 189 -14.16 7.09 -12.20
C LEU A 189 -14.99 5.90 -11.68
N PRO A 190 -16.31 5.80 -11.92
CA PRO A 190 -17.09 4.62 -11.56
C PRO A 190 -16.63 3.34 -12.24
N LEU A 191 -16.27 3.42 -13.53
CA LEU A 191 -15.83 2.27 -14.31
C LEU A 191 -14.52 1.67 -13.77
N VAL A 192 -13.59 2.50 -13.30
CA VAL A 192 -12.30 2.06 -12.76
C VAL A 192 -12.26 1.99 -11.23
N ALA A 193 -13.38 2.26 -10.56
CA ALA A 193 -13.46 2.24 -9.09
C ALA A 193 -12.97 0.93 -8.45
N PRO A 194 -13.23 -0.28 -9.01
CA PRO A 194 -12.66 -1.51 -8.49
C PRO A 194 -11.12 -1.50 -8.52
N GLY A 195 -10.53 -1.01 -9.62
CA GLY A 195 -9.07 -0.89 -9.75
C GLY A 195 -8.48 0.16 -8.80
N ILE A 196 -9.16 1.29 -8.60
CA ILE A 196 -8.76 2.31 -7.61
C ILE A 196 -8.80 1.71 -6.21
N THR A 197 -9.86 0.98 -5.87
CA THR A 197 -9.99 0.33 -4.56
C THR A 197 -8.87 -0.69 -4.34
N ALA A 198 -8.59 -1.52 -5.35
CA ALA A 198 -7.48 -2.48 -5.30
C ALA A 198 -6.14 -1.78 -5.08
N GLY A 199 -5.87 -0.73 -5.85
CA GLY A 199 -4.67 0.07 -5.71
C GLY A 199 -4.55 0.75 -4.35
N ALA A 200 -5.65 1.27 -3.81
CA ALA A 200 -5.69 1.89 -2.48
C ALA A 200 -5.37 0.90 -1.37
N VAL A 201 -5.86 -0.34 -1.47
CA VAL A 201 -5.56 -1.41 -0.51
C VAL A 201 -4.08 -1.78 -0.53
N LEU A 202 -3.52 -1.97 -1.73
CA LEU A 202 -2.10 -2.26 -1.89
C LEU A 202 -1.23 -1.11 -1.37
N CYS A 203 -1.61 0.12 -1.66
CA CYS A 203 -0.96 1.33 -1.16
C CYS A 203 -1.01 1.38 0.37
N TRP A 204 -2.19 1.15 0.97
CA TRP A 204 -2.37 1.15 2.42
C TRP A 204 -1.56 0.05 3.11
N ALA A 205 -1.59 -1.17 2.59
CA ALA A 205 -0.81 -2.29 3.14
C ALA A 205 0.71 -2.00 3.05
N ARG A 206 1.14 -1.39 1.93
CA ARG A 206 2.55 -1.00 1.74
C ARG A 206 2.95 0.13 2.69
N ALA A 207 2.09 1.12 2.91
CA ALA A 207 2.29 2.21 3.87
C ALA A 207 2.37 1.68 5.31
N LEU A 208 1.43 0.81 5.72
CA LEU A 208 1.38 0.21 7.05
C LEU A 208 2.65 -0.59 7.40
N GLY A 209 3.25 -1.25 6.41
CA GLY A 209 4.49 -2.03 6.58
C GLY A 209 5.76 -1.23 6.37
N GLU A 210 5.69 0.11 6.18
CA GLU A 210 6.89 0.89 5.91
C GLU A 210 7.75 1.07 7.17
N PHE A 211 9.04 0.84 6.99
CA PHE A 211 10.05 0.89 8.04
C PHE A 211 11.25 1.76 7.65
N GLY A 212 11.89 1.46 6.52
CA GLY A 212 13.21 1.98 6.17
C GLY A 212 13.23 3.49 5.90
N ALA A 213 12.29 3.99 5.10
CA ALA A 213 12.17 5.42 4.83
C ALA A 213 11.71 6.18 6.07
N THR A 214 10.82 5.57 6.87
CA THR A 214 10.30 6.17 8.09
C THR A 214 11.39 6.33 9.15
N ILE A 215 12.16 5.29 9.45
CA ILE A 215 13.24 5.40 10.46
C ILE A 215 14.28 6.43 10.08
N THR A 216 14.61 6.50 8.79
CA THR A 216 15.64 7.41 8.27
C THR A 216 15.16 8.86 8.26
N PHE A 217 13.91 9.12 7.85
CA PHE A 217 13.37 10.48 7.69
C PHE A 217 12.68 11.01 8.96
N ALA A 218 11.87 10.16 9.60
CA ALA A 218 11.05 10.56 10.75
C ALA A 218 11.59 10.07 12.10
N GLY A 219 12.56 9.16 12.13
CA GLY A 219 13.12 8.58 13.35
C GLY A 219 12.18 7.59 14.02
N ASN A 220 12.44 7.31 15.33
CA ASN A 220 11.72 6.32 16.11
C ASN A 220 11.39 6.85 17.51
N PHE A 221 10.44 7.79 17.60
CA PHE A 221 10.03 8.42 18.85
C PHE A 221 8.67 7.86 19.31
N PRO A 222 8.59 7.22 20.50
CA PRO A 222 7.33 6.72 21.05
C PRO A 222 6.23 7.80 21.05
N GLY A 223 5.04 7.43 20.62
CA GLY A 223 3.88 8.32 20.58
C GLY A 223 3.89 9.38 19.46
N ARG A 224 4.98 9.54 18.71
CA ARG A 224 5.11 10.58 17.68
C ARG A 224 5.44 10.03 16.29
N THR A 225 6.42 9.14 16.19
CA THR A 225 6.89 8.57 14.91
C THR A 225 7.11 7.07 14.96
N GLN A 226 7.01 6.46 16.15
CA GLN A 226 7.18 5.03 16.32
C GLN A 226 5.94 4.27 15.82
N THR A 227 5.97 3.87 14.56
CA THR A 227 4.99 2.97 13.96
C THR A 227 5.19 1.53 14.44
N MET A 228 4.22 0.64 14.14
CA MET A 228 4.29 -0.78 14.54
C MET A 228 5.56 -1.48 14.00
N PRO A 229 5.98 -1.32 12.72
CA PRO A 229 7.24 -1.89 12.27
C PRO A 229 8.46 -1.40 13.04
N LEU A 230 8.48 -0.12 13.42
CA LEU A 230 9.55 0.45 14.24
C LEU A 230 9.53 -0.08 15.68
N ALA A 231 8.34 -0.28 16.25
CA ALA A 231 8.17 -0.88 17.57
C ALA A 231 8.60 -2.36 17.57
N VAL A 232 8.27 -3.13 16.50
CA VAL A 232 8.74 -4.51 16.33
C VAL A 232 10.26 -4.56 16.28
N TYR A 233 10.88 -3.70 15.49
CA TYR A 233 12.34 -3.65 15.37
C TYR A 233 13.02 -3.39 16.71
N LEU A 234 12.56 -2.40 17.48
CA LEU A 234 13.11 -2.11 18.81
C LEU A 234 12.88 -3.28 19.78
N ALA A 235 11.73 -3.92 19.73
CA ALA A 235 11.43 -5.07 20.57
C ALA A 235 12.32 -6.29 20.25
N LEU A 236 12.76 -6.48 19.01
CA LEU A 236 13.69 -7.55 18.63
C LEU A 236 15.02 -7.43 19.35
N GLU A 237 15.45 -6.22 19.68
CA GLU A 237 16.71 -5.98 20.39
C GLU A 237 16.59 -6.19 21.92
N THR A 238 15.38 -6.09 22.48
CA THR A 238 15.16 -6.04 23.93
C THR A 238 14.32 -7.20 24.47
N ASP A 239 13.24 -7.58 23.82
CA ASP A 239 12.29 -8.64 24.21
C ASP A 239 11.69 -9.34 23.00
N MET A 240 12.26 -10.48 22.64
CA MET A 240 11.78 -11.32 21.52
C MET A 240 10.28 -11.68 21.63
N LYS A 241 9.75 -11.89 22.85
CA LYS A 241 8.34 -12.22 23.03
C LYS A 241 7.45 -11.01 22.73
N ALA A 242 7.89 -9.80 23.09
CA ALA A 242 7.20 -8.56 22.70
C ALA A 242 7.22 -8.38 21.18
N ALA A 243 8.36 -8.61 20.52
CA ALA A 243 8.46 -8.53 19.06
C ALA A 243 7.48 -9.49 18.34
N ILE A 244 7.36 -10.73 18.83
CA ILE A 244 6.40 -11.72 18.30
C ILE A 244 4.96 -11.21 18.46
N VAL A 245 4.58 -10.67 19.61
CA VAL A 245 3.23 -10.14 19.87
C VAL A 245 2.92 -8.97 18.94
N LEU A 246 3.82 -8.00 18.80
CA LEU A 246 3.66 -6.85 17.90
C LEU A 246 3.53 -7.29 16.43
N SER A 247 4.34 -8.28 16.02
CA SER A 247 4.27 -8.87 14.68
C SER A 247 2.94 -9.57 14.41
N LEU A 248 2.39 -10.29 15.40
CA LEU A 248 1.08 -10.93 15.29
C LEU A 248 -0.06 -9.92 15.18
N ILE A 249 0.01 -8.81 15.90
CA ILE A 249 -0.95 -7.71 15.79
C ILE A 249 -0.94 -7.16 14.36
N LEU A 250 0.27 -6.82 13.87
CA LEU A 250 0.41 -6.26 12.53
C LEU A 250 -0.07 -7.24 11.45
N LEU A 251 0.28 -8.52 11.59
CA LEU A 251 -0.20 -9.59 10.70
C LEU A 251 -1.73 -9.70 10.73
N THR A 252 -2.33 -9.73 11.92
CA THR A 252 -3.78 -9.84 12.08
C THR A 252 -4.50 -8.65 11.45
N VAL A 253 -4.02 -7.43 11.69
CA VAL A 253 -4.59 -6.21 11.08
C VAL A 253 -4.46 -6.26 9.56
N SER A 254 -3.29 -6.63 9.04
CA SER A 254 -3.06 -6.72 7.59
C SER A 254 -3.98 -7.76 6.93
N VAL A 255 -4.11 -8.94 7.54
CA VAL A 255 -5.00 -10.01 7.04
C VAL A 255 -6.46 -9.60 7.15
N ALA A 256 -6.89 -8.97 8.24
CA ALA A 256 -8.26 -8.50 8.43
C ALA A 256 -8.67 -7.47 7.38
N VAL A 257 -7.78 -6.51 7.08
CA VAL A 257 -8.04 -5.51 6.04
C VAL A 257 -8.10 -6.15 4.65
N LEU A 258 -7.17 -7.06 4.32
CA LEU A 258 -7.19 -7.79 3.05
C LEU A 258 -8.46 -8.65 2.91
N ALA A 259 -8.89 -9.32 3.99
CA ALA A 259 -10.11 -10.12 3.99
C ALA A 259 -11.37 -9.26 3.81
N ALA A 260 -11.49 -8.16 4.55
CA ALA A 260 -12.64 -7.24 4.47
C ALA A 260 -12.83 -6.62 3.07
N LEU A 261 -11.73 -6.48 2.33
CA LEU A 261 -11.75 -5.90 0.99
C LEU A 261 -11.91 -6.95 -0.11
N ARG A 262 -11.57 -8.22 0.16
CA ARG A 262 -11.71 -9.33 -0.79
C ARG A 262 -13.17 -9.53 -1.21
N ASP A 263 -14.11 -9.46 -0.28
CA ASP A 263 -15.53 -9.70 -0.55
C ASP A 263 -16.14 -8.67 -1.52
N ARG A 264 -15.58 -7.47 -1.57
CA ARG A 264 -15.99 -6.44 -2.53
C ARG A 264 -15.44 -6.67 -3.96
N TRP A 265 -14.41 -7.50 -4.13
CA TRP A 265 -13.82 -7.80 -5.44
C TRP A 265 -14.48 -8.97 -6.14
N ILE A 266 -15.08 -9.90 -5.40
CA ILE A 266 -15.70 -11.12 -5.93
C ILE A 266 -17.18 -10.87 -6.28
N THR A 267 -17.81 -9.84 -5.72
CA THR A 267 -19.24 -9.54 -5.90
C THR A 267 -19.55 -8.49 -6.96
N SER A 268 -18.54 -8.00 -7.70
CA SER A 268 -18.79 -7.17 -8.90
C SER A 268 -19.10 -8.10 -10.08
N PRO A 269 -20.33 -8.10 -10.63
CA PRO A 269 -20.71 -8.88 -11.79
C PRO A 269 -19.99 -8.44 -13.07
#